data_46d62138796a1ab5e358882fc639a7ae
#
_entry.id   46d62138796a1ab5e358882fc639a7ae
#
_cell.length_a   1.000
_cell.length_b   1.000
_cell.length_c   1.000
_cell.angle_alpha   90.00
_cell.angle_beta   90.00
_cell.angle_gamma   90.00
#
_symmetry.space_group_name_H-M   'P 1'
#
loop_
_entity.id
_entity.type
_entity.pdbx_description
1 polymer ?
#
loop_
_entity_poly.entity_id
_entity_poly.type
_entity_poly.pdbx_seq_one_letter_code
_entity_poly.pdbx_strand_id
1 'polypeptide(L)'
;MARSATLDMTQGSLGRQIIGFSLPLMFTNLLQMLFSMVDLAVVGRFSSSAAMGSVGSTTTLIFLFTGFLMGLGSGVNVLVATHFGARSEKNVRESVHTSFLVCLIAGFLMLALGLIFARPLLELLNTRDDLIDGAELYLRIYFLGMPAAALYNYGNGVLNAIGDTKTPLIFLSAAGVLNVILDLVFVIGLGMSTDGVALASMLSQCVSAGLIVRSLMRSKEIYSISLKEVRFHKDKAIHALSVGVPAGLQNAIFSVANLFIQAGVNSFSTVVVEGNSAAGNVDNLVYSVMNAFYIACSSFVGQNYGAGKSRRVLKSYLLTLCYSAVAAAVLGGLFLLFGHQFLSLFTSESDVIEAGLARIWVMCFSFPISATMDCTTAASRGLGKGLVPMIFVFLGSCVFRVAWIYTVFAHFHTIPSLYMLYPFSWVLTGAAEIAYFLYCYQKYVKPLDASHAAE
;
A
#
# COMPACT_ATOMS: atom_id res chain seq x y z
N MET A 1 27.96 0.23 11.30
CA MET A 1 27.04 1.35 11.05
C MET A 1 26.95 1.56 9.55
N ALA A 2 25.86 1.15 8.92
CA ALA A 2 25.64 1.43 7.49
C ALA A 2 25.49 2.96 7.36
N ARG A 3 26.31 3.56 6.50
CA ARG A 3 26.10 4.94 6.04
C ARG A 3 24.69 4.98 5.47
N SER A 4 23.79 5.84 5.98
CA SER A 4 22.50 6.09 5.33
C SER A 4 22.81 6.58 3.91
N ALA A 5 22.47 5.75 2.93
CA ALA A 5 22.71 6.06 1.54
C ALA A 5 21.58 6.98 1.07
N THR A 6 21.64 8.26 1.47
CA THR A 6 20.74 9.27 0.90
C THR A 6 20.95 9.34 -0.61
N LEU A 7 19.88 9.19 -1.38
CA LEU A 7 19.90 9.28 -2.82
C LEU A 7 19.37 10.64 -3.26
N ASP A 8 20.23 11.46 -3.84
CA ASP A 8 19.81 12.71 -4.51
C ASP A 8 19.11 12.35 -5.84
N MET A 9 17.78 12.34 -5.83
CA MET A 9 16.96 12.04 -7.00
C MET A 9 16.93 13.18 -8.01
N THR A 10 17.49 14.33 -7.65
CA THR A 10 17.51 15.52 -8.52
C THR A 10 18.69 15.51 -9.49
N GLN A 11 19.64 14.58 -9.36
CA GLN A 11 20.86 14.48 -10.16
C GLN A 11 21.09 13.05 -10.66
N GLY A 12 22.00 12.84 -11.57
CA GLY A 12 22.40 11.53 -12.08
C GLY A 12 21.38 10.84 -13.00
N SER A 13 21.57 9.54 -13.26
CA SER A 13 20.77 8.73 -14.17
C SER A 13 19.47 8.29 -13.51
N LEU A 14 18.33 8.85 -13.93
CA LEU A 14 17.01 8.54 -13.40
C LEU A 14 16.67 7.06 -13.50
N GLY A 15 16.87 6.43 -14.65
CA GLY A 15 16.49 5.04 -14.84
C GLY A 15 17.18 4.09 -13.87
N ARG A 16 18.51 4.22 -13.70
CA ARG A 16 19.27 3.40 -12.74
C ARG A 16 18.85 3.66 -11.29
N GLN A 17 18.57 4.93 -10.97
CA GLN A 17 18.14 5.33 -9.62
C GLN A 17 16.74 4.79 -9.29
N ILE A 18 15.78 4.88 -10.23
CA ILE A 18 14.42 4.36 -10.05
C ILE A 18 14.44 2.84 -9.80
N ILE A 19 15.18 2.07 -10.60
CA ILE A 19 15.31 0.63 -10.40
C ILE A 19 15.95 0.32 -9.04
N GLY A 20 17.08 0.97 -8.73
CA GLY A 20 17.79 0.76 -7.46
C GLY A 20 16.96 1.13 -6.22
N PHE A 21 16.08 2.11 -6.35
CA PHE A 21 15.12 2.53 -5.31
C PHE A 21 13.94 1.55 -5.19
N SER A 22 13.40 1.08 -6.32
CA SER A 22 12.21 0.23 -6.34
C SER A 22 12.51 -1.21 -5.89
N LEU A 23 13.70 -1.73 -6.17
CA LEU A 23 14.07 -3.12 -5.82
C LEU A 23 13.90 -3.44 -4.32
N PRO A 24 14.45 -2.66 -3.36
CA PRO A 24 14.22 -2.93 -1.95
C PRO A 24 12.74 -2.80 -1.55
N LEU A 25 11.98 -1.90 -2.17
CA LEU A 25 10.54 -1.76 -1.92
C LEU A 25 9.75 -2.98 -2.41
N MET A 26 10.10 -3.55 -3.56
CA MET A 26 9.51 -4.81 -4.02
C MET A 26 9.72 -5.93 -3.00
N PHE A 27 10.95 -6.08 -2.51
CA PHE A 27 11.26 -7.06 -1.46
C PHE A 27 10.49 -6.78 -0.17
N THR A 28 10.35 -5.49 0.23
CA THR A 28 9.56 -5.10 1.40
C THR A 28 8.10 -5.54 1.27
N ASN A 29 7.47 -5.27 0.12
CA ASN A 29 6.08 -5.63 -0.13
C ASN A 29 5.88 -7.16 -0.17
N LEU A 30 6.79 -7.88 -0.84
CA LEU A 30 6.75 -9.34 -0.89
C LEU A 30 6.96 -9.99 0.48
N LEU A 31 7.87 -9.46 1.30
CA LEU A 31 8.09 -9.94 2.66
C LEU A 31 6.85 -9.71 3.55
N GLN A 32 6.21 -8.56 3.46
CA GLN A 32 4.95 -8.30 4.18
C GLN A 32 3.87 -9.33 3.83
N MET A 33 3.73 -9.65 2.54
CA MET A 33 2.80 -10.68 2.09
C MET A 33 3.17 -12.05 2.66
N LEU A 34 4.45 -12.44 2.60
CA LEU A 34 4.93 -13.72 3.13
C LEU A 34 4.69 -13.84 4.65
N PHE A 35 4.96 -12.79 5.42
CA PHE A 35 4.72 -12.83 6.87
C PHE A 35 3.23 -13.00 7.19
N SER A 36 2.34 -12.31 6.51
CA SER A 36 0.89 -12.51 6.67
C SER A 36 0.43 -13.93 6.32
N MET A 37 1.06 -14.54 5.31
CA MET A 37 0.79 -15.96 4.96
C MET A 37 1.31 -16.93 6.03
N VAL A 38 2.47 -16.65 6.63
CA VAL A 38 3.04 -17.46 7.72
C VAL A 38 2.17 -17.37 8.96
N ASP A 39 1.72 -16.17 9.36
CA ASP A 39 0.79 -15.98 10.48
C ASP A 39 -0.45 -16.89 10.33
N LEU A 40 -1.07 -16.85 9.16
CA LEU A 40 -2.26 -17.65 8.87
C LEU A 40 -1.96 -19.17 8.86
N ALA A 41 -0.79 -19.55 8.31
CA ALA A 41 -0.36 -20.93 8.25
C ALA A 41 -0.06 -21.51 9.65
N VAL A 42 0.57 -20.72 10.53
CA VAL A 42 0.85 -21.14 11.92
C VAL A 42 -0.44 -21.38 12.68
N VAL A 43 -1.41 -20.44 12.59
CA VAL A 43 -2.73 -20.62 13.22
C VAL A 43 -3.45 -21.83 12.64
N GLY A 44 -3.49 -21.99 11.33
CA GLY A 44 -4.19 -23.08 10.67
C GLY A 44 -3.63 -24.46 10.98
N ARG A 45 -2.29 -24.56 11.18
CA ARG A 45 -1.64 -25.86 11.41
C ARG A 45 -1.54 -26.23 12.89
N PHE A 46 -1.36 -25.28 13.78
CA PHE A 46 -1.02 -25.52 15.20
C PHE A 46 -2.13 -25.09 16.18
N SER A 47 -3.21 -24.44 15.68
CA SER A 47 -4.37 -24.09 16.49
C SER A 47 -5.63 -24.81 15.96
N SER A 48 -6.75 -24.15 15.87
CA SER A 48 -8.02 -24.72 15.40
C SER A 48 -8.48 -24.10 14.09
N SER A 49 -9.35 -24.81 13.35
CA SER A 49 -10.00 -24.25 12.15
C SER A 49 -10.81 -22.99 12.48
N ALA A 50 -11.43 -22.95 13.67
CA ALA A 50 -12.13 -21.76 14.15
C ALA A 50 -11.18 -20.57 14.38
N ALA A 51 -10.00 -20.80 14.95
CA ALA A 51 -8.98 -19.77 15.11
C ALA A 51 -8.51 -19.20 13.75
N MET A 52 -8.26 -20.07 12.78
CA MET A 52 -7.91 -19.66 11.42
C MET A 52 -9.05 -18.85 10.78
N GLY A 53 -10.30 -19.28 10.93
CA GLY A 53 -11.48 -18.56 10.46
C GLY A 53 -11.64 -17.19 11.13
N SER A 54 -11.38 -17.10 12.45
CA SER A 54 -11.41 -15.85 13.20
C SER A 54 -10.35 -14.86 12.68
N VAL A 55 -9.10 -15.28 12.50
CA VAL A 55 -8.03 -14.42 11.92
C VAL A 55 -8.38 -14.01 10.49
N GLY A 56 -8.82 -14.95 9.65
CA GLY A 56 -9.21 -14.67 8.27
C GLY A 56 -10.32 -13.62 8.13
N SER A 57 -11.33 -13.67 9.02
CA SER A 57 -12.44 -12.72 9.00
C SER A 57 -12.03 -11.28 9.36
N THR A 58 -10.90 -11.08 10.04
CA THR A 58 -10.39 -9.76 10.42
C THR A 58 -9.58 -9.06 9.32
N THR A 59 -9.15 -9.80 8.30
CA THR A 59 -8.20 -9.32 7.28
C THR A 59 -8.66 -8.04 6.60
N THR A 60 -9.93 -7.95 6.21
CA THR A 60 -10.50 -6.75 5.57
C THR A 60 -10.42 -5.52 6.47
N LEU A 61 -10.73 -5.67 7.76
CA LEU A 61 -10.65 -4.56 8.73
C LEU A 61 -9.21 -4.13 8.97
N ILE A 62 -8.29 -5.08 9.08
CA ILE A 62 -6.86 -4.79 9.21
C ILE A 62 -6.36 -4.00 8.00
N PHE A 63 -6.71 -4.42 6.78
CA PHE A 63 -6.35 -3.68 5.56
C PHE A 63 -6.94 -2.27 5.52
N LEU A 64 -8.17 -2.10 6.00
CA LEU A 64 -8.81 -0.80 6.07
C LEU A 64 -8.01 0.18 6.96
N PHE A 65 -7.69 -0.23 8.19
CA PHE A 65 -7.00 0.61 9.16
C PHE A 65 -5.51 0.81 8.80
N THR A 66 -4.81 -0.26 8.42
CA THR A 66 -3.39 -0.18 8.02
C THR A 66 -3.22 0.55 6.71
N GLY A 67 -4.13 0.37 5.73
CA GLY A 67 -4.15 1.10 4.48
C GLY A 67 -4.31 2.60 4.66
N PHE A 68 -5.09 3.03 5.66
CA PHE A 68 -5.19 4.44 6.03
C PHE A 68 -3.84 4.97 6.55
N LEU A 69 -3.16 4.25 7.43
CA LEU A 69 -1.84 4.63 7.96
C LEU A 69 -0.77 4.65 6.86
N MET A 70 -0.81 3.70 5.91
CA MET A 70 0.05 3.71 4.73
C MET A 70 -0.17 4.95 3.87
N GLY A 71 -1.43 5.36 3.70
CA GLY A 71 -1.77 6.60 3.01
C GLY A 71 -1.18 7.83 3.70
N LEU A 72 -1.25 7.91 5.02
CA LEU A 72 -0.60 8.99 5.78
C LEU A 72 0.91 8.98 5.58
N GLY A 73 1.56 7.81 5.59
CA GLY A 73 2.98 7.65 5.26
C GLY A 73 3.33 8.18 3.85
N SER A 74 2.45 8.00 2.86
CA SER A 74 2.59 8.59 1.53
C SER A 74 2.55 10.12 1.57
N GLY A 75 1.67 10.73 2.38
CA GLY A 75 1.63 12.18 2.60
C GLY A 75 2.92 12.72 3.21
N VAL A 76 3.47 12.00 4.21
CA VAL A 76 4.78 12.31 4.80
C VAL A 76 5.88 12.25 3.75
N ASN A 77 5.88 11.19 2.94
CA ASN A 77 6.86 11.00 1.86
C ASN A 77 6.86 12.20 0.91
N VAL A 78 5.72 12.61 0.39
CA VAL A 78 5.60 13.73 -0.56
C VAL A 78 6.05 15.04 0.07
N LEU A 79 5.60 15.32 1.30
CA LEU A 79 5.97 16.56 2.01
C LEU A 79 7.49 16.65 2.22
N VAL A 80 8.10 15.59 2.75
CA VAL A 80 9.54 15.56 3.02
C VAL A 80 10.35 15.56 1.72
N ALA A 81 9.93 14.78 0.69
CA ALA A 81 10.61 14.73 -0.60
C ALA A 81 10.64 16.11 -1.27
N THR A 82 9.53 16.85 -1.26
CA THR A 82 9.45 18.20 -1.84
C THR A 82 10.44 19.17 -1.16
N HIS A 83 10.45 19.19 0.17
CA HIS A 83 11.35 20.09 0.91
C HIS A 83 12.81 19.64 0.87
N PHE A 84 13.05 18.32 0.82
CA PHE A 84 14.40 17.78 0.64
C PHE A 84 14.97 18.11 -0.75
N GLY A 85 14.14 17.98 -1.79
CA GLY A 85 14.47 18.40 -3.16
C GLY A 85 14.76 19.90 -3.27
N ALA A 86 14.01 20.73 -2.55
CA ALA A 86 14.23 22.18 -2.46
C ALA A 86 15.46 22.55 -1.62
N ARG A 87 16.17 21.59 -1.03
CA ARG A 87 17.34 21.79 -0.14
C ARG A 87 17.07 22.74 1.02
N SER A 88 15.82 22.79 1.49
CA SER A 88 15.40 23.66 2.59
C SER A 88 15.48 22.94 3.92
N GLU A 89 16.63 23.02 4.61
CA GLU A 89 16.87 22.33 5.89
C GLU A 89 15.80 22.62 6.94
N LYS A 90 15.42 23.90 7.09
CA LYS A 90 14.38 24.31 8.03
C LYS A 90 13.04 23.59 7.73
N ASN A 91 12.60 23.62 6.46
CA ASN A 91 11.34 23.01 6.08
C ASN A 91 11.37 21.47 6.19
N VAL A 92 12.52 20.81 5.93
CA VAL A 92 12.67 19.36 6.15
C VAL A 92 12.51 19.05 7.64
N ARG A 93 13.21 19.76 8.55
CA ARG A 93 13.08 19.57 9.99
C ARG A 93 11.65 19.78 10.48
N GLU A 94 11.02 20.89 10.11
CA GLU A 94 9.63 21.18 10.45
C GLU A 94 8.67 20.08 9.95
N SER A 95 8.88 19.58 8.71
CA SER A 95 8.09 18.51 8.12
C SER A 95 8.23 17.19 8.88
N VAL A 96 9.47 16.79 9.20
CA VAL A 96 9.76 15.54 9.92
C VAL A 96 9.11 15.56 11.31
N HIS A 97 9.31 16.64 12.10
CA HIS A 97 8.78 16.74 13.46
C HIS A 97 7.25 16.86 13.49
N THR A 98 6.67 17.64 12.56
CA THR A 98 5.20 17.76 12.47
C THR A 98 4.55 16.46 12.05
N SER A 99 5.13 15.77 11.04
CA SER A 99 4.62 14.49 10.57
C SER A 99 4.71 13.39 11.63
N PHE A 100 5.73 13.42 12.49
CA PHE A 100 5.82 12.53 13.65
C PHE A 100 4.59 12.66 14.56
N LEU A 101 4.23 13.90 14.94
CA LEU A 101 3.04 14.16 15.76
C LEU A 101 1.75 13.74 15.05
N VAL A 102 1.59 14.11 13.80
CA VAL A 102 0.38 13.79 13.01
C VAL A 102 0.19 12.27 12.94
N CYS A 103 1.23 11.52 12.62
CA CYS A 103 1.13 10.06 12.52
C CYS A 103 0.92 9.41 13.90
N LEU A 104 1.55 9.91 14.96
CA LEU A 104 1.35 9.41 16.31
C LEU A 104 -0.10 9.62 16.77
N ILE A 105 -0.66 10.83 16.57
CA ILE A 105 -2.06 11.13 16.88
C ILE A 105 -3.00 10.24 16.06
N ALA A 106 -2.73 10.07 14.76
CA ALA A 106 -3.52 9.19 13.90
C ALA A 106 -3.45 7.73 14.37
N GLY A 107 -2.28 7.25 14.81
CA GLY A 107 -2.13 5.90 15.37
C GLY A 107 -2.97 5.68 16.63
N PHE A 108 -2.98 6.64 17.55
CA PHE A 108 -3.85 6.58 18.75
C PHE A 108 -5.32 6.72 18.40
N LEU A 109 -5.67 7.53 17.39
CA LEU A 109 -7.05 7.60 16.89
C LEU A 109 -7.51 6.26 16.32
N MET A 110 -6.67 5.60 15.49
CA MET A 110 -6.97 4.28 14.95
C MET A 110 -7.07 3.22 16.04
N LEU A 111 -6.22 3.28 17.07
CA LEU A 111 -6.34 2.42 18.26
C LEU A 111 -7.69 2.62 18.93
N ALA A 112 -8.08 3.85 19.23
CA ALA A 112 -9.34 4.15 19.90
C ALA A 112 -10.55 3.69 19.06
N LEU A 113 -10.57 4.03 17.77
CA LEU A 113 -11.63 3.60 16.86
C LEU A 113 -11.68 2.06 16.74
N GLY A 114 -10.50 1.41 16.63
CA GLY A 114 -10.42 -0.03 16.56
C GLY A 114 -10.98 -0.72 17.81
N LEU A 115 -10.61 -0.27 19.00
CA LEU A 115 -11.10 -0.84 20.26
C LEU A 115 -12.61 -0.64 20.47
N ILE A 116 -13.14 0.53 20.08
CA ILE A 116 -14.57 0.85 20.23
C ILE A 116 -15.42 0.10 19.21
N PHE A 117 -14.94 0.03 17.96
CA PHE A 117 -15.75 -0.47 16.84
C PHE A 117 -15.39 -1.89 16.39
N ALA A 118 -14.45 -2.61 17.06
CA ALA A 118 -14.04 -3.96 16.65
C ALA A 118 -15.26 -4.89 16.47
N ARG A 119 -16.09 -5.06 17.49
CA ARG A 119 -17.27 -5.93 17.45
C ARG A 119 -18.35 -5.44 16.48
N PRO A 120 -18.82 -4.16 16.51
CA PRO A 120 -19.77 -3.65 15.55
C PRO A 120 -19.36 -3.80 14.08
N LEU A 121 -18.06 -3.65 13.79
CA LEU A 121 -17.54 -3.83 12.42
C LEU A 121 -17.54 -5.30 11.99
N LEU A 122 -17.24 -6.23 12.89
CA LEU A 122 -17.33 -7.67 12.62
C LEU A 122 -18.77 -8.10 12.39
N GLU A 123 -19.72 -7.59 13.18
CA GLU A 123 -21.15 -7.81 13.00
C GLU A 123 -21.64 -7.25 11.65
N LEU A 124 -21.20 -6.05 11.28
CA LEU A 124 -21.51 -5.43 9.99
C LEU A 124 -21.00 -6.26 8.80
N LEU A 125 -19.87 -6.95 8.97
CA LEU A 125 -19.30 -7.86 7.97
C LEU A 125 -19.96 -9.24 7.97
N ASN A 126 -21.01 -9.46 8.80
CA ASN A 126 -21.68 -10.75 8.98
C ASN A 126 -20.70 -11.87 9.37
N THR A 127 -19.76 -11.58 10.28
CA THR A 127 -18.87 -12.59 10.83
C THR A 127 -19.70 -13.62 11.60
N ARG A 128 -19.43 -14.91 11.39
CA ARG A 128 -20.19 -16.02 12.01
C ARG A 128 -20.07 -15.96 13.54
N ASP A 129 -21.14 -16.32 14.24
CA ASP A 129 -21.22 -16.27 15.71
C ASP A 129 -20.16 -17.14 16.40
N ASP A 130 -19.78 -18.27 15.79
CA ASP A 130 -18.75 -19.18 16.30
C ASP A 130 -17.31 -18.65 16.13
N LEU A 131 -17.10 -17.58 15.34
CA LEU A 131 -15.80 -16.98 15.05
C LEU A 131 -15.64 -15.57 15.64
N ILE A 132 -16.74 -14.89 15.94
CA ILE A 132 -16.73 -13.43 16.23
C ILE A 132 -15.93 -13.10 17.50
N ASP A 133 -16.02 -13.91 18.54
CA ASP A 133 -15.32 -13.64 19.80
C ASP A 133 -13.80 -13.79 19.64
N GLY A 134 -13.34 -14.80 18.88
CA GLY A 134 -11.93 -14.95 18.54
C GLY A 134 -11.42 -13.85 17.61
N ALA A 135 -12.25 -13.42 16.66
CA ALA A 135 -11.93 -12.31 15.75
C ALA A 135 -11.87 -10.97 16.49
N GLU A 136 -12.79 -10.72 17.42
CA GLU A 136 -12.77 -9.51 18.27
C GLU A 136 -11.52 -9.45 19.13
N LEU A 137 -11.17 -10.55 19.81
CA LEU A 137 -9.97 -10.64 20.63
C LEU A 137 -8.71 -10.37 19.80
N TYR A 138 -8.61 -11.01 18.62
CA TYR A 138 -7.52 -10.79 17.67
C TYR A 138 -7.40 -9.31 17.28
N LEU A 139 -8.51 -8.69 16.86
CA LEU A 139 -8.51 -7.28 16.46
C LEU A 139 -8.15 -6.34 17.59
N ARG A 140 -8.68 -6.55 18.79
CA ARG A 140 -8.37 -5.70 19.94
C ARG A 140 -6.89 -5.70 20.27
N ILE A 141 -6.25 -6.88 20.28
CA ILE A 141 -4.81 -7.01 20.51
C ILE A 141 -4.02 -6.38 19.36
N TYR A 142 -4.41 -6.65 18.11
CA TYR A 142 -3.76 -6.08 16.93
C TYR A 142 -3.81 -4.55 16.93
N PHE A 143 -4.95 -3.95 17.30
CA PHE A 143 -5.10 -2.49 17.36
C PHE A 143 -4.22 -1.82 18.42
N LEU A 144 -3.78 -2.51 19.46
CA LEU A 144 -2.76 -1.98 20.39
C LEU A 144 -1.44 -1.65 19.66
N GLY A 145 -1.18 -2.30 18.54
CA GLY A 145 -0.03 -2.03 17.66
C GLY A 145 -0.20 -0.83 16.71
N MET A 146 -1.41 -0.23 16.59
CA MET A 146 -1.67 0.85 15.62
C MET A 146 -0.79 2.09 15.79
N PRO A 147 -0.49 2.59 17.01
CA PRO A 147 0.46 3.68 17.17
C PRO A 147 1.86 3.33 16.66
N ALA A 148 2.30 2.08 16.86
CA ALA A 148 3.57 1.58 16.34
C ALA A 148 3.53 1.47 14.81
N ALA A 149 2.46 0.92 14.24
CA ALA A 149 2.28 0.86 12.79
C ALA A 149 2.28 2.27 12.14
N ALA A 150 1.66 3.25 12.78
CA ALA A 150 1.69 4.64 12.34
C ALA A 150 3.09 5.23 12.34
N LEU A 151 3.88 4.99 13.39
CA LEU A 151 5.27 5.43 13.48
C LEU A 151 6.18 4.71 12.48
N TYR A 152 5.94 3.42 12.22
CA TYR A 152 6.67 2.70 11.17
C TYR A 152 6.38 3.32 9.79
N ASN A 153 5.11 3.56 9.43
CA ASN A 153 4.73 4.17 8.17
C ASN A 153 5.25 5.61 8.04
N TYR A 154 5.25 6.38 9.13
CA TYR A 154 5.89 7.69 9.20
C TYR A 154 7.38 7.61 8.85
N GLY A 155 8.14 6.76 9.55
CA GLY A 155 9.57 6.62 9.33
C GLY A 155 9.91 6.08 7.94
N ASN A 156 9.11 5.13 7.42
CA ASN A 156 9.19 4.63 6.06
C ASN A 156 8.97 5.78 5.05
N GLY A 157 7.96 6.63 5.27
CA GLY A 157 7.71 7.81 4.45
C GLY A 157 8.89 8.78 4.42
N VAL A 158 9.48 9.09 5.59
CA VAL A 158 10.67 9.96 5.68
C VAL A 158 11.87 9.35 4.96
N LEU A 159 12.18 8.07 5.19
CA LEU A 159 13.33 7.39 4.59
C LEU A 159 13.17 7.24 3.08
N ASN A 160 11.99 6.90 2.60
CA ASN A 160 11.70 6.87 1.15
C ASN A 160 11.84 8.26 0.52
N ALA A 161 11.43 9.32 1.20
CA ALA A 161 11.55 10.70 0.72
C ALA A 161 13.00 11.13 0.45
N ILE A 162 13.95 10.62 1.23
CA ILE A 162 15.40 10.88 1.09
C ILE A 162 16.14 9.83 0.27
N GLY A 163 15.41 8.81 -0.22
CA GLY A 163 15.94 7.76 -1.09
C GLY A 163 16.52 6.53 -0.40
N ASP A 164 16.35 6.41 0.92
CA ASP A 164 16.78 5.22 1.68
C ASP A 164 15.62 4.20 1.80
N THR A 165 15.54 3.28 0.84
CA THR A 165 14.59 2.17 0.85
C THR A 165 15.13 0.90 1.48
N LYS A 166 16.46 0.85 1.74
CA LYS A 166 17.11 -0.34 2.32
C LYS A 166 16.93 -0.43 3.83
N THR A 167 17.03 0.69 4.53
CA THR A 167 16.87 0.72 5.99
C THR A 167 15.50 0.23 6.45
N PRO A 168 14.35 0.68 5.86
CA PRO A 168 13.05 0.12 6.16
C PRO A 168 12.94 -1.38 5.87
N LEU A 169 13.50 -1.86 4.76
CA LEU A 169 13.53 -3.28 4.42
C LEU A 169 14.24 -4.12 5.50
N ILE A 170 15.43 -3.68 5.95
CA ILE A 170 16.20 -4.38 6.99
C ILE A 170 15.41 -4.46 8.30
N PHE A 171 14.77 -3.34 8.71
CA PHE A 171 14.00 -3.31 9.96
C PHE A 171 12.73 -4.15 9.88
N LEU A 172 12.05 -4.12 8.74
CA LEU A 172 10.90 -4.99 8.49
C LEU A 172 11.30 -6.47 8.49
N SER A 173 12.43 -6.82 7.84
CA SER A 173 12.92 -8.19 7.81
C SER A 173 13.24 -8.70 9.23
N ALA A 174 13.90 -7.88 10.05
CA ALA A 174 14.20 -8.24 11.44
C ALA A 174 12.92 -8.41 12.27
N ALA A 175 11.95 -7.50 12.12
CA ALA A 175 10.67 -7.59 12.80
C ALA A 175 9.83 -8.77 12.31
N GLY A 176 9.86 -9.10 11.02
CA GLY A 176 9.15 -10.24 10.48
C GLY A 176 9.72 -11.58 10.92
N VAL A 177 11.05 -11.72 10.98
CA VAL A 177 11.68 -12.92 11.57
C VAL A 177 11.30 -13.04 13.06
N LEU A 178 11.30 -11.95 13.80
CA LEU A 178 10.84 -11.93 15.19
C LEU A 178 9.37 -12.34 15.31
N ASN A 179 8.50 -11.85 14.41
CA ASN A 179 7.09 -12.21 14.37
C ASN A 179 6.91 -13.73 14.23
N VAL A 180 7.56 -14.35 13.24
CA VAL A 180 7.50 -15.81 13.05
C VAL A 180 8.00 -16.58 14.29
N ILE A 181 9.08 -16.13 14.92
CA ILE A 181 9.59 -16.75 16.16
C ILE A 181 8.55 -16.62 17.28
N LEU A 182 7.96 -15.44 17.46
CA LEU A 182 6.95 -15.19 18.49
C LEU A 182 5.66 -15.99 18.23
N ASP A 183 5.23 -16.13 16.98
CA ASP A 183 4.10 -16.98 16.61
C ASP A 183 4.32 -18.43 17.05
N LEU A 184 5.48 -18.99 16.74
CA LEU A 184 5.82 -20.36 17.15
C LEU A 184 5.90 -20.50 18.68
N VAL A 185 6.49 -19.52 19.37
CA VAL A 185 6.59 -19.53 20.84
C VAL A 185 5.20 -19.42 21.47
N PHE A 186 4.37 -18.50 21.04
CA PHE A 186 3.05 -18.28 21.64
C PHE A 186 2.07 -19.38 21.30
N VAL A 187 2.02 -19.82 20.05
CA VAL A 187 1.05 -20.84 19.60
C VAL A 187 1.50 -22.24 20.03
N ILE A 188 2.77 -22.63 19.79
CA ILE A 188 3.24 -23.99 20.08
C ILE A 188 3.76 -24.07 21.52
N GLY A 189 4.55 -23.09 21.98
CA GLY A 189 5.20 -23.15 23.30
C GLY A 189 4.24 -22.84 24.45
N LEU A 190 3.34 -21.86 24.30
CA LEU A 190 2.40 -21.43 25.33
C LEU A 190 0.97 -21.91 25.10
N GLY A 191 0.67 -22.58 23.99
CA GLY A 191 -0.68 -23.07 23.67
C GLY A 191 -1.71 -21.98 23.42
N MET A 192 -1.26 -20.76 23.06
CA MET A 192 -2.15 -19.65 22.70
C MET A 192 -2.77 -19.90 21.31
N SER A 193 -3.84 -19.18 21.00
CA SER A 193 -4.57 -19.32 19.74
C SER A 193 -4.48 -18.01 18.92
N THR A 194 -5.62 -17.40 18.59
CA THR A 194 -5.70 -16.11 17.88
C THR A 194 -5.00 -14.97 18.63
N ASP A 195 -5.10 -14.99 19.95
CA ASP A 195 -4.45 -14.02 20.85
C ASP A 195 -2.92 -14.06 20.75
N GLY A 196 -2.34 -15.25 20.61
CA GLY A 196 -0.89 -15.44 20.47
C GLY A 196 -0.35 -14.78 19.21
N VAL A 197 -0.99 -15.03 18.05
CA VAL A 197 -0.58 -14.44 16.77
C VAL A 197 -0.83 -12.92 16.72
N ALA A 198 -1.95 -12.46 17.29
CA ALA A 198 -2.19 -11.02 17.42
C ALA A 198 -1.11 -10.33 18.26
N LEU A 199 -0.70 -10.95 19.37
CA LEU A 199 0.36 -10.43 20.25
C LEU A 199 1.71 -10.43 19.55
N ALA A 200 2.06 -11.49 18.81
CA ALA A 200 3.30 -11.56 18.02
C ALA A 200 3.35 -10.45 16.96
N SER A 201 2.26 -10.25 16.23
CA SER A 201 2.16 -9.17 15.23
C SER A 201 2.28 -7.79 15.88
N MET A 202 1.61 -7.54 17.00
CA MET A 202 1.67 -6.28 17.75
C MET A 202 3.08 -5.99 18.25
N LEU A 203 3.76 -6.97 18.88
CA LEU A 203 5.13 -6.82 19.38
C LEU A 203 6.12 -6.57 18.23
N SER A 204 5.98 -7.28 17.13
CA SER A 204 6.83 -7.10 15.95
C SER A 204 6.66 -5.71 15.31
N GLN A 205 5.43 -5.19 15.27
CA GLN A 205 5.17 -3.80 14.87
C GLN A 205 5.85 -2.80 15.81
N CYS A 206 5.81 -3.02 17.11
CA CYS A 206 6.49 -2.17 18.09
C CYS A 206 8.01 -2.18 17.89
N VAL A 207 8.60 -3.34 17.60
CA VAL A 207 10.04 -3.47 17.32
C VAL A 207 10.43 -2.75 16.05
N SER A 208 9.69 -2.94 14.94
CA SER A 208 9.97 -2.25 13.67
C SER A 208 9.86 -0.72 13.81
N ALA A 209 8.82 -0.25 14.50
CA ALA A 209 8.63 1.17 14.80
C ALA A 209 9.76 1.73 15.69
N GLY A 210 10.14 1.00 16.73
CA GLY A 210 11.24 1.37 17.61
C GLY A 210 12.57 1.47 16.86
N LEU A 211 12.86 0.52 15.98
CA LEU A 211 14.09 0.52 15.16
C LEU A 211 14.12 1.71 14.20
N ILE A 212 13.02 2.02 13.50
CA ILE A 212 12.98 3.11 12.53
C ILE A 212 13.06 4.47 13.23
N VAL A 213 12.33 4.69 14.32
CA VAL A 213 12.41 5.92 15.11
C VAL A 213 13.79 6.10 15.72
N ARG A 214 14.37 5.04 16.30
CA ARG A 214 15.75 5.08 16.82
C ARG A 214 16.78 5.42 15.74
N SER A 215 16.60 4.91 14.51
CA SER A 215 17.47 5.24 13.37
C SER A 215 17.39 6.72 13.02
N LEU A 216 16.19 7.29 12.94
CA LEU A 216 15.98 8.71 12.69
C LEU A 216 16.52 9.60 13.82
N MET A 217 16.35 9.19 15.09
CA MET A 217 16.90 9.92 16.25
C MET A 217 18.42 9.90 16.33
N ARG A 218 19.08 8.84 15.83
CA ARG A 218 20.55 8.71 15.81
C ARG A 218 21.20 9.32 14.59
N SER A 219 20.43 9.68 13.59
CA SER A 219 20.94 10.38 12.41
C SER A 219 21.45 11.76 12.79
N LYS A 220 22.51 12.19 12.14
CA LYS A 220 23.07 13.58 12.26
C LYS A 220 22.62 14.46 11.09
N GLU A 221 21.79 13.91 10.20
CA GLU A 221 21.33 14.56 8.99
C GLU A 221 20.13 15.48 9.26
N ILE A 222 19.78 16.30 8.28
CA ILE A 222 18.70 17.30 8.37
C ILE A 222 17.31 16.70 8.65
N TYR A 223 17.13 15.41 8.39
CA TYR A 223 15.89 14.64 8.65
C TYR A 223 15.89 13.92 10.01
N SER A 224 16.86 14.21 10.86
CA SER A 224 16.91 13.63 12.21
C SER A 224 15.73 14.09 13.06
N ILE A 225 15.25 13.21 13.97
CA ILE A 225 14.23 13.54 14.96
C ILE A 225 14.92 13.93 16.27
N SER A 226 14.56 15.07 16.82
CA SER A 226 14.87 15.47 18.18
C SER A 226 13.58 15.68 18.95
N LEU A 227 13.33 14.88 19.98
CA LEU A 227 12.09 14.99 20.78
C LEU A 227 11.93 16.37 21.43
N LYS A 228 13.05 17.09 21.64
CA LYS A 228 13.03 18.47 22.18
C LYS A 228 12.58 19.50 21.16
N GLU A 229 12.71 19.20 19.87
CA GLU A 229 12.38 20.08 18.75
C GLU A 229 11.01 19.74 18.12
N VAL A 230 10.33 18.73 18.64
CA VAL A 230 9.01 18.33 18.15
C VAL A 230 8.01 19.46 18.38
N ARG A 231 7.58 20.08 17.29
CA ARG A 231 6.59 21.16 17.27
C ARG A 231 5.60 20.92 16.15
N PHE A 232 4.37 21.38 16.37
CA PHE A 232 3.32 21.31 15.39
C PHE A 232 3.30 22.57 14.51
N HIS A 233 3.53 22.39 13.21
CA HIS A 233 3.44 23.44 12.20
C HIS A 233 2.22 23.19 11.33
N LYS A 234 1.22 24.05 11.42
CA LYS A 234 -0.09 23.89 10.78
C LYS A 234 0.01 23.73 9.26
N ASP A 235 0.86 24.52 8.60
CA ASP A 235 1.08 24.45 7.15
C ASP A 235 1.64 23.09 6.71
N LYS A 236 2.59 22.52 7.46
CA LYS A 236 3.18 21.20 7.19
C LYS A 236 2.17 20.08 7.45
N ALA A 237 1.41 20.18 8.56
CA ALA A 237 0.36 19.23 8.87
C ALA A 237 -0.73 19.21 7.79
N ILE A 238 -1.22 20.38 7.35
CA ILE A 238 -2.21 20.48 6.28
C ILE A 238 -1.69 19.88 4.98
N HIS A 239 -0.43 20.14 4.62
CA HIS A 239 0.16 19.59 3.41
C HIS A 239 0.27 18.06 3.49
N ALA A 240 0.81 17.50 4.58
CA ALA A 240 0.88 16.05 4.77
C ALA A 240 -0.50 15.40 4.72
N LEU A 241 -1.49 15.98 5.41
CA LEU A 241 -2.86 15.47 5.46
C LEU A 241 -3.60 15.62 4.12
N SER A 242 -3.35 16.70 3.36
CA SER A 242 -3.99 16.91 2.04
C SER A 242 -3.61 15.87 0.99
N VAL A 243 -2.49 15.17 1.17
CA VAL A 243 -2.07 14.04 0.36
C VAL A 243 -2.35 12.71 1.06
N GLY A 244 -2.03 12.63 2.36
CA GLY A 244 -2.09 11.39 3.13
C GLY A 244 -3.51 10.90 3.39
N VAL A 245 -4.44 11.79 3.78
CA VAL A 245 -5.84 11.39 4.04
C VAL A 245 -6.53 10.92 2.76
N PRO A 246 -6.48 11.63 1.62
CA PRO A 246 -7.02 11.11 0.37
C PRO A 246 -6.41 9.76 -0.04
N ALA A 247 -5.11 9.55 0.18
CA ALA A 247 -4.45 8.28 -0.11
C ALA A 247 -4.97 7.14 0.77
N GLY A 248 -5.14 7.41 2.08
CA GLY A 248 -5.69 6.44 3.02
C GLY A 248 -7.15 6.10 2.75
N LEU A 249 -7.96 7.11 2.47
CA LEU A 249 -9.36 6.92 2.08
C LEU A 249 -9.49 6.11 0.77
N GLN A 250 -8.61 6.35 -0.20
CA GLN A 250 -8.60 5.57 -1.44
C GLN A 250 -8.41 4.08 -1.17
N ASN A 251 -7.46 3.70 -0.29
CA ASN A 251 -7.25 2.30 0.07
C ASN A 251 -8.49 1.68 0.73
N ALA A 252 -9.14 2.43 1.63
CA ALA A 252 -10.38 2.02 2.27
C ALA A 252 -11.52 1.81 1.26
N ILE A 253 -11.68 2.74 0.33
CA ILE A 253 -12.72 2.71 -0.71
C ILE A 253 -12.49 1.52 -1.65
N PHE A 254 -11.24 1.22 -2.03
CA PHE A 254 -10.93 0.03 -2.81
C PHE A 254 -11.32 -1.27 -2.09
N SER A 255 -11.09 -1.34 -0.78
CA SER A 255 -11.49 -2.51 0.02
C SER A 255 -13.00 -2.72 -0.01
N VAL A 256 -13.78 -1.63 0.13
CA VAL A 256 -15.25 -1.68 0.03
C VAL A 256 -15.70 -2.08 -1.39
N ALA A 257 -15.11 -1.51 -2.44
CA ALA A 257 -15.45 -1.88 -3.83
C ALA A 257 -15.19 -3.35 -4.11
N ASN A 258 -14.12 -3.92 -3.56
CA ASN A 258 -13.81 -5.33 -3.71
C ASN A 258 -14.84 -6.25 -3.03
N LEU A 259 -15.52 -5.82 -1.97
CA LEU A 259 -16.62 -6.59 -1.36
C LEU A 259 -17.80 -6.76 -2.33
N PHE A 260 -18.15 -5.71 -3.09
CA PHE A 260 -19.20 -5.82 -4.12
C PHE A 260 -18.79 -6.77 -5.25
N ILE A 261 -17.52 -6.74 -5.67
CA ILE A 261 -17.01 -7.67 -6.68
C ILE A 261 -17.05 -9.10 -6.16
N GLN A 262 -16.65 -9.32 -4.90
CA GLN A 262 -16.70 -10.62 -4.26
C GLN A 262 -18.14 -11.15 -4.16
N ALA A 263 -19.12 -10.28 -3.88
CA ALA A 263 -20.52 -10.66 -3.92
C ALA A 263 -20.95 -11.14 -5.32
N GLY A 264 -20.46 -10.49 -6.39
CA GLY A 264 -20.63 -10.94 -7.77
C GLY A 264 -19.99 -12.31 -8.03
N VAL A 265 -18.77 -12.54 -7.53
CA VAL A 265 -18.11 -13.85 -7.64
C VAL A 265 -18.88 -14.93 -6.90
N ASN A 266 -19.40 -14.64 -5.71
CA ASN A 266 -20.15 -15.57 -4.89
C ASN A 266 -21.51 -15.97 -5.50
N SER A 267 -21.97 -15.29 -6.56
CA SER A 267 -23.17 -15.69 -7.31
C SER A 267 -22.94 -16.87 -8.27
N PHE A 268 -21.68 -17.25 -8.47
CA PHE A 268 -21.31 -18.43 -9.27
C PHE A 268 -21.15 -19.69 -8.39
N SER A 269 -20.79 -20.82 -9.03
CA SER A 269 -20.51 -22.07 -8.34
C SER A 269 -19.29 -21.97 -7.41
N THR A 270 -19.20 -22.88 -6.44
CA THR A 270 -18.06 -22.99 -5.51
C THR A 270 -16.72 -23.10 -6.26
N VAL A 271 -16.69 -23.85 -7.38
CA VAL A 271 -15.51 -23.98 -8.25
C VAL A 271 -14.99 -22.63 -8.71
N VAL A 272 -15.89 -21.74 -9.16
CA VAL A 272 -15.51 -20.38 -9.60
C VAL A 272 -15.01 -19.53 -8.44
N VAL A 273 -15.63 -19.64 -7.27
CA VAL A 273 -15.22 -18.91 -6.05
C VAL A 273 -13.82 -19.34 -5.61
N GLU A 274 -13.54 -20.63 -5.60
CA GLU A 274 -12.23 -21.19 -5.26
C GLU A 274 -11.16 -20.81 -6.29
N GLY A 275 -11.46 -20.92 -7.58
CA GLY A 275 -10.57 -20.50 -8.67
C GLY A 275 -10.25 -18.99 -8.62
N ASN A 276 -11.27 -18.16 -8.32
CA ASN A 276 -11.08 -16.72 -8.12
C ASN A 276 -10.16 -16.44 -6.92
N SER A 277 -10.31 -17.16 -5.82
CA SER A 277 -9.48 -16.99 -4.62
C SER A 277 -8.03 -17.38 -4.87
N ALA A 278 -7.79 -18.49 -5.57
CA ALA A 278 -6.45 -18.93 -5.96
C ALA A 278 -5.78 -17.92 -6.91
N ALA A 279 -6.51 -17.44 -7.93
CA ALA A 279 -6.04 -16.44 -8.89
C ALA A 279 -5.78 -15.07 -8.24
N GLY A 280 -6.48 -14.72 -7.17
CA GLY A 280 -6.25 -13.48 -6.41
C GLY A 280 -4.82 -13.35 -5.84
N ASN A 281 -4.13 -14.47 -5.61
CA ASN A 281 -2.71 -14.44 -5.21
C ASN A 281 -1.79 -13.92 -6.32
N VAL A 282 -2.13 -14.15 -7.59
CA VAL A 282 -1.42 -13.57 -8.74
C VAL A 282 -1.55 -12.04 -8.70
N ASP A 283 -2.76 -11.53 -8.49
CA ASP A 283 -3.02 -10.10 -8.41
C ASP A 283 -2.17 -9.45 -7.30
N ASN A 284 -2.13 -10.06 -6.11
CA ASN A 284 -1.36 -9.56 -4.97
C ASN A 284 0.15 -9.50 -5.26
N LEU A 285 0.71 -10.52 -5.94
CA LEU A 285 2.13 -10.55 -6.33
C LEU A 285 2.45 -9.44 -7.34
N VAL A 286 1.66 -9.31 -8.40
CA VAL A 286 1.87 -8.26 -9.42
C VAL A 286 1.71 -6.87 -8.80
N TYR A 287 0.68 -6.69 -7.96
CA TYR A 287 0.42 -5.42 -7.29
C TYR A 287 1.55 -5.03 -6.33
N SER A 288 2.16 -5.99 -5.62
CA SER A 288 3.30 -5.75 -4.72
C SER A 288 4.50 -5.16 -5.46
N VAL A 289 4.75 -5.61 -6.71
CA VAL A 289 5.81 -5.07 -7.56
C VAL A 289 5.45 -3.70 -8.11
N MET A 290 4.21 -3.51 -8.60
CA MET A 290 3.73 -2.23 -9.13
C MET A 290 3.73 -1.13 -8.05
N ASN A 291 3.36 -1.46 -6.81
CA ASN A 291 3.35 -0.52 -5.69
C ASN A 291 4.75 0.06 -5.38
N ALA A 292 5.82 -0.69 -5.62
CA ALA A 292 7.18 -0.18 -5.47
C ALA A 292 7.48 0.96 -6.47
N PHE A 293 7.02 0.84 -7.70
CA PHE A 293 7.13 1.90 -8.70
C PHE A 293 6.20 3.07 -8.42
N TYR A 294 5.02 2.82 -7.86
CA TYR A 294 4.12 3.86 -7.38
C TYR A 294 4.81 4.76 -6.33
N ILE A 295 5.44 4.17 -5.31
CA ILE A 295 6.18 4.90 -4.28
C ILE A 295 7.38 5.62 -4.91
N ALA A 296 8.12 4.97 -5.81
CA ALA A 296 9.21 5.60 -6.53
C ALA A 296 8.73 6.84 -7.32
N CYS A 297 7.63 6.72 -8.05
CA CYS A 297 7.07 7.81 -8.83
C CYS A 297 6.79 9.05 -7.96
N SER A 298 6.08 8.88 -6.84
CA SER A 298 5.74 9.98 -5.95
C SER A 298 6.98 10.63 -5.32
N SER A 299 7.98 9.83 -4.92
CA SER A 299 9.23 10.33 -4.31
C SER A 299 10.09 11.09 -5.32
N PHE A 300 10.32 10.52 -6.52
CA PHE A 300 11.13 11.17 -7.56
C PHE A 300 10.46 12.44 -8.11
N VAL A 301 9.15 12.39 -8.33
CA VAL A 301 8.38 13.58 -8.75
C VAL A 301 8.44 14.64 -7.65
N GLY A 302 8.22 14.29 -6.39
CA GLY A 302 8.24 15.20 -5.25
C GLY A 302 9.60 15.91 -5.09
N GLN A 303 10.72 15.15 -5.09
CA GLN A 303 12.06 15.78 -5.00
C GLN A 303 12.38 16.68 -6.20
N ASN A 304 12.07 16.25 -7.43
CA ASN A 304 12.35 17.04 -8.61
C ASN A 304 11.43 18.26 -8.72
N TYR A 305 10.20 18.18 -8.25
CA TYR A 305 9.29 19.31 -8.13
C TYR A 305 9.81 20.34 -7.13
N GLY A 306 10.21 19.91 -5.94
CA GLY A 306 10.82 20.77 -4.94
C GLY A 306 12.12 21.43 -5.40
N ALA A 307 12.91 20.74 -6.24
CA ALA A 307 14.14 21.26 -6.84
C ALA A 307 13.90 22.19 -8.06
N GLY A 308 12.65 22.45 -8.46
CA GLY A 308 12.33 23.27 -9.63
C GLY A 308 12.69 22.64 -10.99
N LYS A 309 12.97 21.32 -11.05
CA LYS A 309 13.46 20.63 -12.25
C LYS A 309 12.34 20.06 -13.10
N SER A 310 11.60 20.89 -13.82
CA SER A 310 10.37 20.50 -14.53
C SER A 310 10.57 19.35 -15.51
N ARG A 311 11.62 19.37 -16.33
CA ARG A 311 11.93 18.28 -17.28
C ARG A 311 12.22 16.96 -16.56
N ARG A 312 12.83 16.99 -15.37
CA ARG A 312 13.08 15.77 -14.58
C ARG A 312 11.81 15.26 -13.93
N VAL A 313 10.86 16.11 -13.54
CA VAL A 313 9.53 15.72 -13.08
C VAL A 313 8.84 14.84 -14.14
N LEU A 314 8.75 15.34 -15.38
CA LEU A 314 8.13 14.59 -16.48
C LEU A 314 8.88 13.29 -16.80
N LYS A 315 10.23 13.34 -16.87
CA LYS A 315 11.04 12.15 -17.10
C LYS A 315 10.91 11.11 -15.98
N SER A 316 10.82 11.53 -14.73
CA SER A 316 10.60 10.63 -13.59
C SER A 316 9.27 9.90 -13.70
N TYR A 317 8.19 10.64 -14.02
CA TYR A 317 6.87 10.06 -14.27
C TYR A 317 6.90 9.06 -15.42
N LEU A 318 7.40 9.45 -16.60
CA LEU A 318 7.40 8.57 -17.78
C LEU A 318 8.25 7.31 -17.60
N LEU A 319 9.42 7.42 -16.94
CA LEU A 319 10.28 6.26 -16.70
C LEU A 319 9.68 5.31 -15.68
N THR A 320 9.12 5.82 -14.58
CA THR A 320 8.45 4.96 -13.59
C THR A 320 7.21 4.28 -14.15
N LEU A 321 6.43 4.99 -14.96
CA LEU A 321 5.29 4.44 -15.68
C LEU A 321 5.73 3.32 -16.64
N CYS A 322 6.76 3.57 -17.44
CA CYS A 322 7.30 2.58 -18.38
C CYS A 322 7.80 1.33 -17.63
N TYR A 323 8.57 1.50 -16.57
CA TYR A 323 9.08 0.36 -15.80
C TYR A 323 7.98 -0.41 -15.08
N SER A 324 6.99 0.28 -14.51
CA SER A 324 5.83 -0.37 -13.88
C SER A 324 5.01 -1.15 -14.90
N ALA A 325 4.70 -0.55 -16.06
CA ALA A 325 3.94 -1.21 -17.11
C ALA A 325 4.68 -2.41 -17.72
N VAL A 326 6.00 -2.29 -17.94
CA VAL A 326 6.84 -3.40 -18.43
C VAL A 326 6.91 -4.52 -17.38
N ALA A 327 7.12 -4.19 -16.09
CA ALA A 327 7.13 -5.18 -15.02
C ALA A 327 5.78 -5.90 -14.91
N ALA A 328 4.67 -5.15 -14.98
CA ALA A 328 3.32 -5.70 -14.99
C ALA A 328 3.06 -6.62 -16.20
N ALA A 329 3.51 -6.22 -17.39
CA ALA A 329 3.36 -7.01 -18.61
C ALA A 329 4.23 -8.29 -18.56
N VAL A 330 5.47 -8.20 -18.07
CA VAL A 330 6.36 -9.36 -17.92
C VAL A 330 5.79 -10.35 -16.90
N LEU A 331 5.39 -9.88 -15.71
CA LEU A 331 4.79 -10.76 -14.71
C LEU A 331 3.47 -11.34 -15.19
N GLY A 332 2.60 -10.53 -15.81
CA GLY A 332 1.37 -11.01 -16.42
C GLY A 332 1.63 -12.07 -17.50
N GLY A 333 2.62 -11.85 -18.36
CA GLY A 333 3.04 -12.84 -19.36
C GLY A 333 3.54 -14.15 -18.75
N LEU A 334 4.33 -14.07 -17.67
CA LEU A 334 4.77 -15.26 -16.93
C LEU A 334 3.59 -16.02 -16.32
N PHE A 335 2.60 -15.34 -15.74
CA PHE A 335 1.42 -15.98 -15.20
C PHE A 335 0.47 -16.52 -16.29
N LEU A 336 0.46 -15.94 -17.49
CA LEU A 336 -0.25 -16.54 -18.63
C LEU A 336 0.40 -17.84 -19.11
N LEU A 337 1.75 -17.92 -19.06
CA LEU A 337 2.50 -19.11 -19.48
C LEU A 337 2.49 -20.20 -18.40
N PHE A 338 2.65 -19.83 -17.15
CA PHE A 338 2.83 -20.75 -16.01
C PHE A 338 1.64 -20.73 -15.02
N GLY A 339 0.51 -20.15 -15.40
CA GLY A 339 -0.66 -19.99 -14.51
C GLY A 339 -1.22 -21.31 -14.03
N HIS A 340 -1.25 -22.34 -14.87
CA HIS A 340 -1.67 -23.70 -14.48
C HIS A 340 -0.76 -24.25 -13.37
N GLN A 341 0.55 -24.17 -13.53
CA GLN A 341 1.52 -24.64 -12.52
C GLN A 341 1.43 -23.84 -11.24
N PHE A 342 1.21 -22.50 -11.36
CA PHE A 342 1.03 -21.66 -10.18
C PHE A 342 -0.25 -21.99 -9.42
N LEU A 343 -1.39 -22.15 -10.10
CA LEU A 343 -2.65 -22.48 -9.46
C LEU A 343 -2.63 -23.89 -8.87
N SER A 344 -1.89 -24.83 -9.46
CA SER A 344 -1.73 -26.20 -8.92
C SER A 344 -1.01 -26.25 -7.57
N LEU A 345 -0.35 -25.16 -7.13
CA LEU A 345 0.17 -25.06 -5.77
C LEU A 345 -0.94 -24.90 -4.71
N PHE A 346 -2.12 -24.45 -5.10
CA PHE A 346 -3.25 -24.17 -4.20
C PHE A 346 -4.35 -25.23 -4.28
N THR A 347 -4.52 -25.87 -5.43
CA THR A 347 -5.54 -26.90 -5.66
C THR A 347 -5.09 -27.92 -6.67
N SER A 348 -5.57 -29.15 -6.53
CA SER A 348 -5.39 -30.24 -7.51
C SER A 348 -6.61 -30.44 -8.43
N GLU A 349 -7.69 -29.70 -8.22
CA GLU A 349 -8.93 -29.83 -8.98
C GLU A 349 -8.84 -29.07 -10.30
N SER A 350 -8.95 -29.77 -11.43
CA SER A 350 -8.82 -29.20 -12.79
C SER A 350 -9.82 -28.09 -13.06
N ASP A 351 -11.09 -28.29 -12.65
CA ASP A 351 -12.15 -27.31 -12.89
C ASP A 351 -11.92 -25.99 -12.14
N VAL A 352 -11.34 -26.07 -10.92
CA VAL A 352 -10.94 -24.89 -10.13
C VAL A 352 -9.79 -24.16 -10.79
N ILE A 353 -8.80 -24.91 -11.31
CA ILE A 353 -7.68 -24.33 -12.05
C ILE A 353 -8.16 -23.60 -13.31
N GLU A 354 -9.06 -24.21 -14.09
CA GLU A 354 -9.62 -23.60 -15.29
C GLU A 354 -10.39 -22.30 -14.98
N ALA A 355 -11.20 -22.32 -13.91
CA ALA A 355 -11.91 -21.12 -13.45
C ALA A 355 -10.93 -20.00 -13.03
N GLY A 356 -9.84 -20.35 -12.34
CA GLY A 356 -8.77 -19.41 -11.99
C GLY A 356 -8.04 -18.85 -13.20
N LEU A 357 -7.74 -19.68 -14.21
CA LEU A 357 -7.13 -19.26 -15.46
C LEU A 357 -7.99 -18.26 -16.23
N ALA A 358 -9.30 -18.40 -16.22
CA ALA A 358 -10.21 -17.45 -16.86
C ALA A 358 -10.06 -16.03 -16.27
N ARG A 359 -9.86 -15.91 -14.95
CA ARG A 359 -9.54 -14.63 -14.30
C ARG A 359 -8.14 -14.14 -14.68
N ILE A 360 -7.12 -15.00 -14.57
CA ILE A 360 -5.72 -14.65 -14.87
C ILE A 360 -5.63 -14.06 -16.29
N TRP A 361 -6.33 -14.63 -17.25
CA TRP A 361 -6.37 -14.14 -18.63
C TRP A 361 -6.78 -12.66 -18.71
N VAL A 362 -7.89 -12.29 -18.11
CA VAL A 362 -8.39 -10.90 -18.14
C VAL A 362 -7.46 -9.97 -17.35
N MET A 363 -7.03 -10.39 -16.16
CA MET A 363 -6.24 -9.54 -15.27
C MET A 363 -4.84 -9.28 -15.83
N CYS A 364 -4.15 -10.29 -16.36
CA CYS A 364 -2.79 -10.14 -16.87
C CYS A 364 -2.68 -9.16 -18.04
N PHE A 365 -3.64 -9.14 -18.94
CA PHE A 365 -3.73 -8.11 -20.00
C PHE A 365 -4.06 -6.72 -19.45
N SER A 366 -4.70 -6.65 -18.29
CA SER A 366 -5.17 -5.40 -17.71
C SER A 366 -4.15 -4.75 -16.76
N PHE A 367 -3.18 -5.48 -16.22
CA PHE A 367 -2.17 -4.95 -15.28
C PHE A 367 -1.36 -3.77 -15.83
N PRO A 368 -0.90 -3.72 -17.11
CA PRO A 368 -0.22 -2.54 -17.63
C PRO A 368 -1.10 -1.28 -17.66
N ILE A 369 -2.42 -1.45 -17.81
CA ILE A 369 -3.39 -0.35 -17.75
C ILE A 369 -3.50 0.16 -16.31
N SER A 370 -3.60 -0.75 -15.33
CA SER A 370 -3.58 -0.41 -13.91
C SER A 370 -2.28 0.32 -13.53
N ALA A 371 -1.12 -0.18 -14.00
CA ALA A 371 0.17 0.47 -13.78
C ALA A 371 0.20 1.92 -14.27
N THR A 372 -0.46 2.20 -15.41
CA THR A 372 -0.57 3.55 -15.97
C THR A 372 -1.42 4.45 -15.07
N MET A 373 -2.56 3.97 -14.59
CA MET A 373 -3.42 4.69 -13.65
C MET A 373 -2.67 4.98 -12.34
N ASP A 374 -2.05 3.96 -11.74
CA ASP A 374 -1.41 4.08 -10.43
C ASP A 374 -0.19 5.02 -10.47
N CYS A 375 0.68 4.91 -11.48
CA CYS A 375 1.83 5.81 -11.62
C CYS A 375 1.40 7.26 -11.89
N THR A 376 0.29 7.49 -12.60
CA THR A 376 -0.23 8.84 -12.86
C THR A 376 -0.83 9.45 -11.59
N THR A 377 -1.57 8.66 -10.81
CA THR A 377 -2.03 9.03 -9.45
C THR A 377 -0.84 9.39 -8.55
N ALA A 378 0.21 8.57 -8.54
CA ALA A 378 1.43 8.80 -7.76
C ALA A 378 2.16 10.08 -8.19
N ALA A 379 2.24 10.37 -9.49
CA ALA A 379 2.84 11.59 -10.02
C ALA A 379 2.07 12.84 -9.57
N SER A 380 0.74 12.81 -9.65
CA SER A 380 -0.13 13.90 -9.18
C SER A 380 0.04 14.13 -7.67
N ARG A 381 0.16 13.06 -6.88
CA ARG A 381 0.46 13.13 -5.43
C ARG A 381 1.84 13.69 -5.17
N GLY A 382 2.85 13.30 -5.94
CA GLY A 382 4.19 13.86 -5.88
C GLY A 382 4.24 15.37 -6.08
N LEU A 383 3.27 15.94 -6.79
CA LEU A 383 3.05 17.40 -6.90
C LEU A 383 2.25 17.98 -5.71
N GLY A 384 1.96 17.22 -4.67
CA GLY A 384 1.14 17.64 -3.55
C GLY A 384 -0.38 17.68 -3.84
N LYS A 385 -0.85 17.06 -4.95
CA LYS A 385 -2.25 17.06 -5.36
C LYS A 385 -2.88 15.69 -5.11
N GLY A 386 -3.35 15.42 -3.88
CA GLY A 386 -3.91 14.12 -3.50
C GLY A 386 -5.43 13.99 -3.65
N LEU A 387 -6.18 15.07 -3.49
CA LEU A 387 -7.65 15.02 -3.41
C LEU A 387 -8.32 14.67 -4.76
N VAL A 388 -7.95 15.35 -5.84
CA VAL A 388 -8.58 15.16 -7.16
C VAL A 388 -8.32 13.76 -7.71
N PRO A 389 -7.09 13.21 -7.66
CA PRO A 389 -6.82 11.81 -7.99
C PRO A 389 -7.71 10.84 -7.21
N MET A 390 -7.86 11.03 -5.91
CA MET A 390 -8.73 10.17 -5.09
C MET A 390 -10.18 10.21 -5.56
N ILE A 391 -10.70 11.39 -5.94
CA ILE A 391 -12.08 11.52 -6.47
C ILE A 391 -12.22 10.77 -7.79
N PHE A 392 -11.24 10.84 -8.71
CA PHE A 392 -11.28 10.09 -9.96
C PHE A 392 -11.24 8.58 -9.72
N VAL A 393 -10.40 8.11 -8.82
CA VAL A 393 -10.37 6.69 -8.44
C VAL A 393 -11.70 6.28 -7.79
N PHE A 394 -12.27 7.10 -6.91
CA PHE A 394 -13.57 6.83 -6.31
C PHE A 394 -14.68 6.69 -7.36
N LEU A 395 -14.77 7.64 -8.26
CA LEU A 395 -15.82 7.62 -9.31
C LEU A 395 -15.57 6.52 -10.35
N GLY A 396 -14.35 6.42 -10.88
CA GLY A 396 -14.01 5.52 -11.98
C GLY A 396 -13.77 4.06 -11.55
N SER A 397 -13.19 3.84 -10.37
CA SER A 397 -12.86 2.47 -9.92
C SER A 397 -13.80 1.92 -8.83
N CYS A 398 -14.62 2.74 -8.18
CA CYS A 398 -15.56 2.25 -7.18
C CYS A 398 -17.00 2.43 -7.64
N VAL A 399 -17.46 3.66 -7.87
CA VAL A 399 -18.85 3.91 -8.32
C VAL A 399 -19.13 3.22 -9.65
N PHE A 400 -18.22 3.34 -10.62
CA PHE A 400 -18.34 2.67 -11.92
C PHE A 400 -18.42 1.15 -11.77
N ARG A 401 -17.58 0.52 -10.90
CA ARG A 401 -17.62 -0.93 -10.71
C ARG A 401 -18.91 -1.40 -10.08
N VAL A 402 -19.43 -0.67 -9.10
CA VAL A 402 -20.73 -0.98 -8.50
C VAL A 402 -21.83 -0.84 -9.57
N ALA A 403 -21.85 0.24 -10.34
CA ALA A 403 -22.81 0.41 -11.44
C ALA A 403 -22.71 -0.71 -12.48
N TRP A 404 -21.48 -1.14 -12.84
CA TRP A 404 -21.23 -2.25 -13.76
C TRP A 404 -21.85 -3.56 -13.26
N ILE A 405 -21.69 -3.86 -11.97
CA ILE A 405 -22.25 -5.08 -11.36
C ILE A 405 -23.78 -5.09 -11.48
N TYR A 406 -24.43 -3.98 -11.17
CA TYR A 406 -25.91 -3.89 -11.21
C TYR A 406 -26.49 -3.65 -12.61
N THR A 407 -25.68 -3.41 -13.62
CA THR A 407 -26.12 -3.19 -15.01
C THR A 407 -25.59 -4.27 -15.94
N VAL A 408 -24.33 -4.17 -16.37
CA VAL A 408 -23.71 -5.07 -17.35
C VAL A 408 -23.63 -6.49 -16.82
N PHE A 409 -23.06 -6.68 -15.62
CA PHE A 409 -22.95 -8.01 -15.05
C PHE A 409 -24.32 -8.62 -14.72
N ALA A 410 -25.27 -7.86 -14.20
CA ALA A 410 -26.63 -8.33 -13.93
C ALA A 410 -27.36 -8.79 -15.20
N HIS A 411 -27.06 -8.19 -16.37
CA HIS A 411 -27.66 -8.55 -17.65
C HIS A 411 -27.03 -9.82 -18.27
N PHE A 412 -25.70 -9.87 -18.33
CA PHE A 412 -24.98 -10.98 -19.00
C PHE A 412 -24.70 -12.17 -18.08
N HIS A 413 -24.50 -11.95 -16.80
CA HIS A 413 -24.19 -12.92 -15.74
C HIS A 413 -23.16 -13.99 -16.14
N THR A 414 -22.03 -13.54 -16.71
CA THR A 414 -20.93 -14.42 -17.15
C THR A 414 -19.62 -14.03 -16.45
N ILE A 415 -18.69 -15.00 -16.31
CA ILE A 415 -17.37 -14.77 -15.73
C ILE A 415 -16.60 -13.63 -16.47
N PRO A 416 -16.54 -13.63 -17.84
CA PRO A 416 -15.92 -12.53 -18.54
C PRO A 416 -16.58 -11.18 -18.27
N SER A 417 -17.93 -11.10 -18.23
CA SER A 417 -18.64 -9.85 -17.97
C SER A 417 -18.34 -9.30 -16.57
N LEU A 418 -18.06 -10.16 -15.58
CA LEU A 418 -17.65 -9.74 -14.26
C LEU A 418 -16.23 -9.15 -14.29
N TYR A 419 -15.25 -9.86 -14.84
CA TYR A 419 -13.85 -9.41 -14.76
C TYR A 419 -13.52 -8.26 -15.71
N MET A 420 -14.26 -8.06 -16.80
CA MET A 420 -14.10 -6.92 -17.69
C MET A 420 -14.32 -5.56 -17.01
N LEU A 421 -14.98 -5.53 -15.85
CA LEU A 421 -15.08 -4.28 -15.07
C LEU A 421 -13.70 -3.68 -14.72
N TYR A 422 -12.65 -4.51 -14.55
CA TYR A 422 -11.31 -4.04 -14.20
C TYR A 422 -10.68 -3.21 -15.33
N PRO A 423 -10.46 -3.74 -16.55
CA PRO A 423 -9.84 -2.97 -17.62
C PRO A 423 -10.64 -1.71 -17.97
N PHE A 424 -11.97 -1.78 -18.04
CA PHE A 424 -12.80 -0.60 -18.34
C PHE A 424 -12.68 0.48 -17.27
N SER A 425 -12.75 0.11 -15.98
CA SER A 425 -12.61 1.06 -14.88
C SER A 425 -11.22 1.70 -14.86
N TRP A 426 -10.15 0.91 -15.12
CA TRP A 426 -8.78 1.41 -15.14
C TRP A 426 -8.48 2.33 -16.33
N VAL A 427 -9.03 2.03 -17.53
CA VAL A 427 -8.91 2.92 -18.69
C VAL A 427 -9.61 4.25 -18.41
N LEU A 428 -10.85 4.21 -17.91
CA LEU A 428 -11.61 5.42 -17.61
C LEU A 428 -10.92 6.29 -16.56
N THR A 429 -10.53 5.68 -15.45
CA THR A 429 -9.83 6.36 -14.35
C THR A 429 -8.48 6.88 -14.82
N GLY A 430 -7.69 6.04 -15.51
CA GLY A 430 -6.37 6.41 -16.02
C GLY A 430 -6.39 7.56 -17.01
N ALA A 431 -7.37 7.61 -17.89
CA ALA A 431 -7.55 8.73 -18.82
C ALA A 431 -7.82 10.06 -18.08
N ALA A 432 -8.69 10.04 -17.06
CA ALA A 432 -8.96 11.21 -16.23
C ALA A 432 -7.73 11.64 -15.43
N GLU A 433 -6.98 10.69 -14.86
CA GLU A 433 -5.73 10.94 -14.12
C GLU A 433 -4.65 11.55 -15.03
N ILE A 434 -4.46 11.03 -16.24
CA ILE A 434 -3.49 11.57 -17.20
C ILE A 434 -3.87 13.02 -17.58
N ALA A 435 -5.14 13.27 -17.87
CA ALA A 435 -5.61 14.62 -18.20
C ALA A 435 -5.35 15.60 -17.04
N TYR A 436 -5.62 15.18 -15.80
CA TYR A 436 -5.37 15.98 -14.61
C TYR A 436 -3.89 16.20 -14.35
N PHE A 437 -3.07 15.16 -14.47
CA PHE A 437 -1.61 15.30 -14.30
C PHE A 437 -1.03 16.28 -15.33
N LEU A 438 -1.44 16.20 -16.59
CA LEU A 438 -1.00 17.11 -17.64
C LEU A 438 -1.42 18.56 -17.33
N TYR A 439 -2.65 18.76 -16.85
CA TYR A 439 -3.11 20.07 -16.38
C TYR A 439 -2.22 20.58 -15.22
N CYS A 440 -1.96 19.76 -14.20
CA CYS A 440 -1.08 20.13 -13.09
C CYS A 440 0.35 20.43 -13.55
N TYR A 441 0.86 19.61 -14.47
CA TYR A 441 2.20 19.82 -15.04
C TYR A 441 2.31 21.18 -15.75
N GLN A 442 1.35 21.50 -16.62
CA GLN A 442 1.35 22.78 -17.32
C GLN A 442 1.19 23.97 -16.39
N LYS A 443 0.35 23.86 -15.37
CA LYS A 443 0.01 24.97 -14.49
C LYS A 443 1.06 25.22 -13.39
N TYR A 444 1.64 24.16 -12.83
CA TYR A 444 2.49 24.27 -11.62
C TYR A 444 3.95 23.89 -11.86
N VAL A 445 4.26 23.06 -12.85
CA VAL A 445 5.61 22.52 -13.06
C VAL A 445 6.33 23.25 -14.19
N LYS A 446 5.69 23.40 -15.35
CA LYS A 446 6.30 24.05 -16.51
C LYS A 446 6.77 25.50 -16.27
N PRO A 447 6.05 26.32 -15.47
CA PRO A 447 6.51 27.70 -15.18
C PRO A 447 7.82 27.77 -14.39
N LEU A 448 8.22 26.69 -13.69
CA LEU A 448 9.49 26.64 -12.95
C LEU A 448 10.71 26.74 -13.87
N ASP A 449 10.61 26.29 -15.13
CA ASP A 449 11.71 26.46 -16.11
C ASP A 449 11.96 27.93 -16.44
N ALA A 450 10.92 28.78 -16.43
CA ALA A 450 11.04 30.19 -16.75
C ALA A 450 11.67 31.01 -15.61
N SER A 451 11.43 30.63 -14.35
CA SER A 451 11.99 31.29 -13.18
C SER A 451 13.51 31.05 -13.03
N HIS A 452 13.98 29.83 -13.37
CA HIS A 452 15.43 29.52 -13.36
C HIS A 452 16.22 30.04 -14.58
N ALA A 453 15.55 30.46 -15.64
CA ALA A 453 16.19 31.08 -16.79
C ALA A 453 16.34 32.62 -16.60
N ALA A 454 15.68 33.15 -15.58
CA ALA A 454 15.71 34.60 -15.25
C ALA A 454 16.65 34.96 -14.08
N GLU A 455 17.17 33.93 -13.36
CA GLU A 455 18.28 34.03 -12.39
C GLU A 455 19.62 33.66 -13.06
#